data_41f60a20d49d5f79413cb2fc483ff8c6
#
_entry.id   41f60a20d49d5f79413cb2fc483ff8c6
#
_cell.length_a   1.000
_cell.length_b   1.000
_cell.length_c   1.000
_cell.angle_alpha   90.00
_cell.angle_beta   90.00
_cell.angle_gamma   90.00
#
_symmetry.space_group_name_H-M   'P 1'
#
loop_
_entity.id
_entity.type
_entity.pdbx_description
1 polymer ?
#
loop_
_entity_poly.entity_id
_entity_poly.type
_entity_poly.pdbx_seq_one_letter_code
_entity_poly.pdbx_strand_id
1 'polypeptide(L)'
;LIILSAFFSGSETALMTLNRYRLQHLVKLKHRGALKAQQLLQRPDRLIGLILLGNNFVNILASSLATIIALRMFGEAGIAAAAFILTLVILIFAEVAPKTLAATHPEKLAFPASWVFVPLLRLLYPFVWIVNTITNRLLRIFGVDPENRNEDSLSKEELRTVVSEASALLPDRYQNMLVGILDLETATVEDVMVPRNEIIGIDLGDPLFDIIGQIRSSPHTRLPVYKKSIDKVIGILHLRQILTLLSADNFDKKRLTSQLKKNYFIPETTPLHRQLLNFKTENMKMGMVVDEYGEVQGLVTLEDLLQEIVGEITTGTPDIQQRKDGSYLVDASVTLRELNRVTHWTLPTEGPKTLNGLILEFLETIPEPGTSMELFSYRLEILQVNDHAVKLVKFYPQEVQLTD
;
A
#
# COMPACT_ATOMS: atom_id res chain seq x y z
N LEU A 1 44.95 11.10 19.30
CA LEU A 1 44.01 12.05 18.73
C LEU A 1 43.32 11.45 17.50
N ILE A 2 44.03 10.87 16.54
CA ILE A 2 43.45 10.24 15.32
C ILE A 2 42.37 9.20 15.65
N ILE A 3 42.63 8.30 16.61
CA ILE A 3 41.65 7.29 17.06
C ILE A 3 40.38 7.95 17.66
N LEU A 4 40.57 9.06 18.39
CA LEU A 4 39.44 9.76 18.99
C LEU A 4 38.60 10.50 17.93
N SER A 5 39.25 11.09 16.92
CA SER A 5 38.57 11.68 15.76
C SER A 5 37.82 10.60 14.97
N ALA A 6 38.43 9.44 14.72
CA ALA A 6 37.79 8.29 14.08
C ALA A 6 36.56 7.81 14.86
N PHE A 7 36.62 7.81 16.19
CA PHE A 7 35.47 7.46 17.03
C PHE A 7 34.32 8.45 16.87
N PHE A 8 34.59 9.78 16.90
CA PHE A 8 33.55 10.79 16.71
C PHE A 8 32.93 10.68 15.31
N SER A 9 33.77 10.64 14.27
CA SER A 9 33.32 10.59 12.86
C SER A 9 32.54 9.30 12.52
N GLY A 10 33.04 8.17 12.96
CA GLY A 10 32.33 6.89 12.77
C GLY A 10 31.02 6.80 13.55
N SER A 11 31.00 7.32 14.78
CA SER A 11 29.79 7.34 15.61
C SER A 11 28.70 8.24 15.05
N GLU A 12 29.06 9.39 14.47
CA GLU A 12 28.14 10.27 13.76
C GLU A 12 27.39 9.50 12.67
N THR A 13 28.16 8.91 11.76
CA THR A 13 27.61 8.14 10.65
C THR A 13 26.78 6.96 11.16
N ALA A 14 27.28 6.18 12.13
CA ALA A 14 26.57 5.05 12.68
C ALA A 14 25.20 5.42 13.28
N LEU A 15 25.13 6.50 14.07
CA LEU A 15 23.89 6.95 14.70
C LEU A 15 22.89 7.53 13.69
N MET A 16 23.38 8.23 12.64
CA MET A 16 22.52 8.83 11.62
C MET A 16 22.00 7.80 10.60
N THR A 17 22.75 6.74 10.29
CA THR A 17 22.37 5.69 9.35
C THR A 17 21.59 4.54 10.00
N LEU A 18 21.33 4.61 11.31
CA LEU A 18 20.66 3.56 12.05
C LEU A 18 19.22 3.42 11.59
N ASN A 19 18.81 2.20 11.19
CA ASN A 19 17.45 1.92 10.78
C ASN A 19 16.48 2.15 11.96
N ARG A 20 15.58 3.11 11.83
CA ARG A 20 14.66 3.55 12.89
C ARG A 20 13.69 2.45 13.33
N TYR A 21 13.21 1.61 12.40
CA TYR A 21 12.29 0.51 12.73
C TYR A 21 12.99 -0.58 13.52
N ARG A 22 14.22 -0.91 13.12
CA ARG A 22 15.03 -1.89 13.83
C ARG A 22 15.45 -1.40 15.22
N LEU A 23 15.77 -0.11 15.33
CA LEU A 23 16.03 0.52 16.63
C LEU A 23 14.80 0.43 17.54
N GLN A 24 13.61 0.79 17.06
CA GLN A 24 12.37 0.69 17.83
C GLN A 24 12.06 -0.76 18.25
N HIS A 25 12.31 -1.73 17.38
CA HIS A 25 12.15 -3.15 17.70
C HIS A 25 13.08 -3.56 18.86
N LEU A 26 14.38 -3.21 18.80
CA LEU A 26 15.35 -3.50 19.85
C LEU A 26 15.05 -2.77 21.16
N VAL A 27 14.47 -1.58 21.09
CA VAL A 27 13.98 -0.84 22.26
C VAL A 27 12.83 -1.56 22.95
N LYS A 28 11.84 -2.08 22.17
CA LYS A 28 10.76 -2.93 22.71
C LYS A 28 11.30 -4.19 23.40
N LEU A 29 12.39 -4.75 22.89
CA LEU A 29 13.12 -5.88 23.49
C LEU A 29 14.01 -5.47 24.69
N LYS A 30 13.97 -4.20 25.12
CA LYS A 30 14.73 -3.63 26.24
C LYS A 30 16.25 -3.76 26.08
N HIS A 31 16.76 -3.73 24.83
CA HIS A 31 18.19 -3.75 24.57
C HIS A 31 18.86 -2.46 25.06
N ARG A 32 19.81 -2.57 26.02
CA ARG A 32 20.39 -1.42 26.74
C ARG A 32 21.06 -0.39 25.83
N GLY A 33 21.78 -0.82 24.78
CA GLY A 33 22.42 0.07 23.82
C GLY A 33 21.41 0.81 22.94
N ALA A 34 20.35 0.12 22.52
CA ALA A 34 19.27 0.70 21.71
C ALA A 34 18.50 1.78 22.48
N LEU A 35 18.21 1.56 23.77
CA LEU A 35 17.57 2.57 24.62
C LEU A 35 18.38 3.87 24.71
N LYS A 36 19.72 3.75 24.85
CA LYS A 36 20.60 4.93 24.88
C LYS A 36 20.72 5.61 23.53
N ALA A 37 20.80 4.84 22.44
CA ALA A 37 20.79 5.37 21.08
C ALA A 37 19.48 6.12 20.80
N GLN A 38 18.34 5.55 21.16
CA GLN A 38 17.03 6.21 21.04
C GLN A 38 17.00 7.54 21.81
N GLN A 39 17.48 7.55 23.06
CA GLN A 39 17.55 8.78 23.87
C GLN A 39 18.35 9.90 23.20
N LEU A 40 19.45 9.56 22.54
CA LEU A 40 20.28 10.52 21.79
C LEU A 40 19.57 11.00 20.52
N LEU A 41 18.92 10.08 19.79
CA LEU A 41 18.23 10.37 18.53
C LEU A 41 16.90 11.11 18.72
N GLN A 42 16.36 11.22 19.93
CA GLN A 42 15.23 12.12 20.22
C GLN A 42 15.57 13.60 20.01
N ARG A 43 16.87 13.97 20.16
CA ARG A 43 17.37 15.34 19.96
C ARG A 43 18.62 15.31 19.08
N PRO A 44 18.47 14.98 17.77
CA PRO A 44 19.60 14.84 16.86
C PRO A 44 20.40 16.13 16.69
N ASP A 45 19.75 17.29 16.79
CA ASP A 45 20.39 18.60 16.82
C ASP A 45 21.50 18.71 17.90
N ARG A 46 21.19 18.22 19.11
CA ARG A 46 22.14 18.24 20.23
C ARG A 46 23.25 17.21 20.05
N LEU A 47 22.90 16.06 19.50
CA LEU A 47 23.86 15.01 19.23
C LEU A 47 24.86 15.42 18.15
N ILE A 48 24.39 15.96 17.04
CA ILE A 48 25.22 16.47 15.94
C ILE A 48 26.12 17.57 16.45
N GLY A 49 25.59 18.56 17.21
CA GLY A 49 26.38 19.63 17.79
C GLY A 49 27.48 19.12 18.70
N LEU A 50 27.21 18.12 19.54
CA LEU A 50 28.21 17.50 20.41
C LEU A 50 29.34 16.80 19.62
N ILE A 51 28.95 15.98 18.63
CA ILE A 51 29.89 15.20 17.82
C ILE A 51 30.80 16.14 17.01
N LEU A 52 30.21 17.14 16.34
CA LEU A 52 30.96 18.12 15.56
C LEU A 52 31.91 18.94 16.44
N LEU A 53 31.46 19.36 17.62
CA LEU A 53 32.32 20.06 18.57
C LEU A 53 33.51 19.21 18.98
N GLY A 54 33.26 17.94 19.36
CA GLY A 54 34.30 16.99 19.76
C GLY A 54 35.28 16.66 18.63
N ASN A 55 34.75 16.36 17.44
CA ASN A 55 35.57 16.01 16.28
C ASN A 55 36.47 17.19 15.84
N ASN A 56 35.89 18.39 15.70
CA ASN A 56 36.66 19.59 15.35
C ASN A 56 37.71 19.94 16.39
N PHE A 57 37.36 19.84 17.68
CA PHE A 57 38.33 20.11 18.76
C PHE A 57 39.54 19.16 18.70
N VAL A 58 39.26 17.85 18.50
CA VAL A 58 40.31 16.84 18.39
C VAL A 58 41.16 17.03 17.14
N ASN A 59 40.57 17.40 16.01
CA ASN A 59 41.27 17.62 14.75
C ASN A 59 42.16 18.88 14.81
N ILE A 60 41.67 19.96 15.44
CA ILE A 60 42.46 21.17 15.67
C ILE A 60 43.66 20.90 16.59
N LEU A 61 43.44 20.15 17.68
CA LEU A 61 44.52 19.74 18.57
C LEU A 61 45.58 18.88 17.86
N ALA A 62 45.13 17.92 17.03
CA ALA A 62 46.01 17.08 16.25
C ALA A 62 46.86 17.88 15.27
N SER A 63 46.22 18.85 14.58
CA SER A 63 46.91 19.75 13.64
C SER A 63 47.92 20.65 14.36
N SER A 64 47.54 21.24 15.49
CA SER A 64 48.40 22.10 16.26
C SER A 64 49.65 21.37 16.79
N LEU A 65 49.45 20.14 17.31
CA LEU A 65 50.57 19.32 17.78
C LEU A 65 51.49 18.89 16.62
N ALA A 66 50.93 18.50 15.48
CA ALA A 66 51.72 18.11 14.31
C ALA A 66 52.53 19.30 13.78
N THR A 67 51.96 20.50 13.76
CA THR A 67 52.68 21.74 13.37
C THR A 67 53.83 22.01 14.29
N ILE A 68 53.65 21.92 15.62
CA ILE A 68 54.72 22.15 16.60
C ILE A 68 55.87 21.13 16.42
N ILE A 69 55.53 19.84 16.20
CA ILE A 69 56.52 18.77 15.97
C ILE A 69 57.28 19.05 14.67
N ALA A 70 56.56 19.37 13.57
CA ALA A 70 57.17 19.65 12.28
C ALA A 70 58.13 20.86 12.33
N LEU A 71 57.73 21.92 13.00
CA LEU A 71 58.55 23.11 13.19
C LEU A 71 59.85 22.80 13.95
N ARG A 72 59.77 21.96 15.00
CA ARG A 72 60.94 21.55 15.79
C ARG A 72 61.89 20.63 15.04
N MET A 73 61.38 19.74 14.18
CA MET A 73 62.18 18.72 13.49
C MET A 73 62.73 19.21 12.14
N PHE A 74 61.95 20.00 11.41
CA PHE A 74 62.23 20.35 10.01
C PHE A 74 62.25 21.85 9.73
N GLY A 75 62.01 22.65 10.75
CA GLY A 75 61.90 24.10 10.59
C GLY A 75 60.64 24.53 9.82
N GLU A 76 60.65 25.78 9.33
CA GLU A 76 59.46 26.37 8.65
C GLU A 76 59.05 25.61 7.39
N ALA A 77 60.02 25.05 6.65
CA ALA A 77 59.73 24.28 5.41
C ALA A 77 58.95 22.97 5.69
N GLY A 78 59.08 22.43 6.92
CA GLY A 78 58.36 21.22 7.32
C GLY A 78 56.88 21.41 7.60
N ILE A 79 56.42 22.64 7.84
CA ILE A 79 55.03 22.91 8.23
C ILE A 79 54.04 22.50 7.12
N ALA A 80 54.32 22.89 5.87
CA ALA A 80 53.43 22.59 4.73
C ALA A 80 53.36 21.07 4.44
N ALA A 81 54.51 20.38 4.50
CA ALA A 81 54.58 18.94 4.34
C ALA A 81 53.83 18.20 5.44
N ALA A 82 54.00 18.61 6.69
CA ALA A 82 53.29 18.05 7.84
C ALA A 82 51.77 18.24 7.74
N ALA A 83 51.33 19.44 7.36
CA ALA A 83 49.90 19.72 7.15
C ALA A 83 49.28 18.80 6.06
N PHE A 84 49.99 18.63 4.94
CA PHE A 84 49.53 17.75 3.86
C PHE A 84 49.45 16.28 4.30
N ILE A 85 50.51 15.78 4.92
CA ILE A 85 50.56 14.39 5.43
C ILE A 85 49.48 14.18 6.49
N LEU A 86 49.33 15.08 7.43
CA LEU A 86 48.30 14.96 8.48
C LEU A 86 46.91 15.01 7.90
N THR A 87 46.65 15.84 6.88
CA THR A 87 45.34 15.87 6.19
C THR A 87 45.04 14.52 5.57
N LEU A 88 46.00 13.88 4.88
CA LEU A 88 45.80 12.54 4.32
C LEU A 88 45.55 11.48 5.40
N VAL A 89 46.31 11.56 6.50
CA VAL A 89 46.11 10.62 7.62
C VAL A 89 44.76 10.78 8.28
N ILE A 90 44.32 12.00 8.54
CA ILE A 90 43.00 12.29 9.13
C ILE A 90 41.93 11.82 8.14
N LEU A 91 42.02 12.19 6.86
CA LEU A 91 41.05 11.82 5.85
C LEU A 91 40.85 10.31 5.75
N ILE A 92 41.94 9.54 5.67
CA ILE A 92 41.87 8.09 5.50
C ILE A 92 41.45 7.41 6.80
N PHE A 93 42.16 7.68 7.92
CA PHE A 93 42.03 6.90 9.15
C PHE A 93 41.01 7.45 10.13
N ALA A 94 40.72 8.76 10.09
CA ALA A 94 39.76 9.39 11.01
C ALA A 94 38.39 9.69 10.37
N GLU A 95 38.30 9.77 9.04
CA GLU A 95 37.06 10.11 8.38
C GLU A 95 36.57 9.00 7.47
N VAL A 96 37.25 8.68 6.35
CA VAL A 96 36.72 7.80 5.32
C VAL A 96 36.54 6.37 5.85
N ALA A 97 37.60 5.76 6.41
CA ALA A 97 37.51 4.37 6.88
C ALA A 97 36.49 4.16 8.02
N PRO A 98 36.46 5.02 9.08
CA PRO A 98 35.44 4.89 10.13
C PRO A 98 34.03 5.12 9.66
N LYS A 99 33.79 6.09 8.76
CA LYS A 99 32.45 6.35 8.18
C LYS A 99 31.98 5.20 7.31
N THR A 100 32.85 4.63 6.48
CA THR A 100 32.52 3.47 5.66
C THR A 100 32.17 2.25 6.52
N LEU A 101 32.95 1.99 7.56
CA LEU A 101 32.66 0.92 8.51
C LEU A 101 31.34 1.15 9.25
N ALA A 102 31.05 2.41 9.62
CA ALA A 102 29.82 2.80 10.30
C ALA A 102 28.58 2.65 9.40
N ALA A 103 28.69 2.99 8.12
CA ALA A 103 27.62 2.84 7.15
C ALA A 103 27.25 1.37 6.91
N THR A 104 28.25 0.47 6.90
CA THR A 104 28.03 -0.96 6.68
C THR A 104 27.55 -1.71 7.93
N HIS A 105 27.98 -1.28 9.12
CA HIS A 105 27.66 -1.93 10.40
C HIS A 105 27.21 -0.92 11.48
N PRO A 106 26.11 -0.16 11.26
CA PRO A 106 25.76 0.96 12.15
C PRO A 106 25.50 0.53 13.60
N GLU A 107 24.85 -0.60 13.82
CA GLU A 107 24.50 -1.06 15.17
C GLU A 107 25.72 -1.39 16.03
N LYS A 108 26.77 -1.96 15.42
CA LYS A 108 28.01 -2.35 16.13
C LYS A 108 28.77 -1.14 16.67
N LEU A 109 28.62 0.01 16.02
CA LEU A 109 29.28 1.26 16.43
C LEU A 109 28.34 2.19 17.22
N ALA A 110 27.09 2.32 16.80
CA ALA A 110 26.12 3.23 17.44
C ALA A 110 25.82 2.85 18.90
N PHE A 111 25.61 1.56 19.19
CA PHE A 111 25.24 1.14 20.54
C PHE A 111 26.37 1.34 21.58
N PRO A 112 27.63 0.92 21.34
CA PRO A 112 28.72 1.25 22.25
C PRO A 112 28.97 2.75 22.36
N ALA A 113 28.95 3.49 21.23
CA ALA A 113 29.13 4.94 21.22
C ALA A 113 28.08 5.67 22.06
N SER A 114 26.83 5.20 22.06
CA SER A 114 25.76 5.78 22.86
C SER A 114 26.04 5.78 24.37
N TRP A 115 26.79 4.79 24.86
CA TRP A 115 27.21 4.76 26.26
C TRP A 115 28.19 5.90 26.61
N VAL A 116 29.02 6.32 25.66
CA VAL A 116 29.96 7.41 25.82
C VAL A 116 29.25 8.76 25.62
N PHE A 117 28.42 8.88 24.59
CA PHE A 117 27.78 10.16 24.25
C PHE A 117 26.71 10.59 25.26
N VAL A 118 25.98 9.69 25.90
CA VAL A 118 24.97 10.06 26.91
C VAL A 118 25.60 10.85 28.07
N PRO A 119 26.66 10.39 28.76
CA PRO A 119 27.30 11.17 29.80
C PRO A 119 28.05 12.40 29.24
N LEU A 120 28.67 12.29 28.07
CA LEU A 120 29.40 13.40 27.44
C LEU A 120 28.46 14.56 27.09
N LEU A 121 27.25 14.25 26.58
CA LEU A 121 26.23 15.24 26.31
C LEU A 121 25.80 15.99 27.56
N ARG A 122 25.72 15.31 28.72
CA ARG A 122 25.38 15.95 29.99
C ARG A 122 26.50 16.91 30.45
N LEU A 123 27.74 16.48 30.29
CA LEU A 123 28.91 17.28 30.69
C LEU A 123 29.07 18.54 29.81
N LEU A 124 28.94 18.37 28.49
CA LEU A 124 29.13 19.45 27.51
C LEU A 124 27.81 20.17 27.14
N TYR A 125 26.72 19.88 27.86
CA TYR A 125 25.40 20.48 27.58
C TYR A 125 25.44 22.04 27.48
N PRO A 126 26.10 22.79 28.37
CA PRO A 126 26.10 24.25 28.27
C PRO A 126 26.71 24.74 26.94
N PHE A 127 27.76 24.09 26.45
CA PHE A 127 28.40 24.47 25.18
C PHE A 127 27.49 24.08 23.98
N VAL A 128 26.94 22.90 24.01
CA VAL A 128 25.98 22.45 22.96
C VAL A 128 24.75 23.35 22.92
N TRP A 129 24.25 23.79 24.08
CA TRP A 129 23.12 24.70 24.16
C TRP A 129 23.43 26.06 23.52
N ILE A 130 24.61 26.63 23.77
CA ILE A 130 25.03 27.91 23.15
C ILE A 130 25.09 27.76 21.63
N VAL A 131 25.76 26.72 21.12
CA VAL A 131 25.88 26.46 19.68
C VAL A 131 24.48 26.29 19.04
N ASN A 132 23.62 25.47 19.62
CA ASN A 132 22.29 25.27 19.08
C ASN A 132 21.42 26.53 19.13
N THR A 133 21.55 27.34 20.17
CA THR A 133 20.80 28.60 20.26
C THR A 133 21.20 29.57 19.14
N ILE A 134 22.49 29.66 18.84
CA ILE A 134 23.02 30.49 17.75
C ILE A 134 22.52 29.93 16.40
N THR A 135 22.67 28.62 16.21
CA THR A 135 22.25 27.93 14.98
C THR A 135 20.73 28.07 14.74
N ASN A 136 19.90 27.87 15.75
CA ASN A 136 18.44 28.01 15.63
C ASN A 136 18.02 29.44 15.32
N ARG A 137 18.73 30.46 15.90
CA ARG A 137 18.48 31.85 15.52
C ARG A 137 18.84 32.11 14.05
N LEU A 138 19.96 31.57 13.58
CA LEU A 138 20.38 31.70 12.20
C LEU A 138 19.37 31.04 11.26
N LEU A 139 18.91 29.83 11.56
CA LEU A 139 17.92 29.12 10.76
C LEU A 139 16.59 29.86 10.66
N ARG A 140 16.12 30.47 11.75
CA ARG A 140 14.91 31.31 11.75
C ARG A 140 15.03 32.54 10.83
N ILE A 141 16.22 33.11 10.65
CA ILE A 141 16.46 34.20 9.69
C ILE A 141 16.22 33.71 8.24
N PHE A 142 16.54 32.45 7.95
CA PHE A 142 16.27 31.80 6.65
C PHE A 142 14.88 31.20 6.52
N GLY A 143 13.97 31.46 7.47
CA GLY A 143 12.59 30.99 7.43
C GLY A 143 12.39 29.50 7.78
N VAL A 144 13.42 28.83 8.29
CA VAL A 144 13.33 27.43 8.72
C VAL A 144 13.01 27.38 10.22
N ASP A 145 11.88 26.78 10.59
CA ASP A 145 11.54 26.51 11.99
C ASP A 145 12.00 25.11 12.39
N PRO A 146 13.07 24.97 13.18
CA PRO A 146 13.60 23.68 13.59
C PRO A 146 12.71 22.92 14.59
N GLU A 147 11.70 23.57 15.17
CA GLU A 147 10.76 22.95 16.11
C GLU A 147 9.57 22.30 15.38
N ASN A 148 9.29 22.73 14.16
CA ASN A 148 8.19 22.17 13.35
C ASN A 148 8.66 20.89 12.61
N ARG A 149 9.08 19.89 13.38
CA ARG A 149 9.28 18.55 12.87
C ARG A 149 7.92 17.90 12.73
N ASN A 150 7.42 17.81 11.51
CA ASN A 150 6.39 16.82 11.21
C ASN A 150 6.94 15.48 11.71
N GLU A 151 6.29 14.92 12.73
CA GLU A 151 6.59 13.57 13.16
C GLU A 151 6.63 12.71 11.89
N ASP A 152 7.71 11.95 11.72
CA ASP A 152 7.91 11.00 10.61
C ASP A 152 6.83 9.90 10.67
N SER A 153 5.57 10.27 10.60
CA SER A 153 4.48 9.34 10.31
C SER A 153 4.57 9.03 8.83
N LEU A 154 4.81 7.77 8.51
CA LEU A 154 4.76 7.31 7.13
C LEU A 154 3.46 7.78 6.50
N SER A 155 3.56 8.44 5.35
CA SER A 155 2.41 8.64 4.51
C SER A 155 1.87 7.28 4.04
N LYS A 156 0.64 7.24 3.61
CA LYS A 156 0.01 6.02 3.10
C LYS A 156 0.76 5.48 1.88
N GLU A 157 1.22 6.39 1.02
CA GLU A 157 2.01 6.09 -0.18
C GLU A 157 3.38 5.51 0.18
N GLU A 158 4.02 6.04 1.20
CA GLU A 158 5.29 5.50 1.72
C GLU A 158 5.09 4.12 2.33
N LEU A 159 3.98 3.90 3.07
CA LEU A 159 3.64 2.58 3.62
C LEU A 159 3.40 1.57 2.50
N ARG A 160 2.68 1.96 1.44
CA ARG A 160 2.47 1.11 0.25
C ARG A 160 3.79 0.73 -0.41
N THR A 161 4.70 1.70 -0.57
CA THR A 161 6.04 1.45 -1.14
C THR A 161 6.84 0.48 -0.28
N VAL A 162 6.85 0.67 1.04
CA VAL A 162 7.53 -0.23 1.99
C VAL A 162 6.97 -1.65 1.91
N VAL A 163 5.64 -1.81 1.79
CA VAL A 163 5.00 -3.12 1.65
C VAL A 163 5.37 -3.75 0.31
N SER A 164 5.42 -2.99 -0.80
CA SER A 164 5.81 -3.52 -2.11
C SER A 164 7.30 -3.87 -2.20
N GLU A 165 8.18 -3.13 -1.54
CA GLU A 165 9.62 -3.45 -1.47
C GLU A 165 9.92 -4.64 -0.55
N ALA A 166 9.02 -4.97 0.38
CA ALA A 166 9.16 -6.14 1.26
C ALA A 166 8.95 -7.49 0.54
N SER A 167 8.83 -7.51 -0.79
CA SER A 167 8.64 -8.73 -1.61
C SER A 167 9.67 -9.82 -1.36
N ALA A 168 10.91 -9.47 -0.99
CA ALA A 168 11.95 -10.43 -0.63
C ALA A 168 11.70 -11.15 0.72
N LEU A 169 10.78 -10.64 1.56
CA LEU A 169 10.50 -11.15 2.91
C LEU A 169 9.12 -11.77 3.04
N LEU A 170 8.20 -11.44 2.13
CA LEU A 170 6.80 -11.86 2.17
C LEU A 170 6.44 -12.58 0.87
N PRO A 171 5.74 -13.72 0.92
CA PRO A 171 5.13 -14.31 -0.26
C PRO A 171 4.17 -13.31 -0.93
N ASP A 172 4.12 -13.28 -2.26
CA ASP A 172 3.33 -12.35 -3.08
C ASP A 172 1.86 -12.25 -2.63
N ARG A 173 1.28 -13.40 -2.22
CA ARG A 173 -0.09 -13.45 -1.72
C ARG A 173 -0.32 -12.56 -0.50
N TYR A 174 0.61 -12.54 0.46
CA TYR A 174 0.47 -11.70 1.67
C TYR A 174 0.73 -10.23 1.36
N GLN A 175 1.62 -9.95 0.43
CA GLN A 175 1.88 -8.61 -0.05
C GLN A 175 0.63 -8.01 -0.71
N ASN A 176 0.00 -8.76 -1.62
CA ASN A 176 -1.25 -8.36 -2.28
C ASN A 176 -2.39 -8.11 -1.27
N MET A 177 -2.51 -8.97 -0.25
CA MET A 177 -3.49 -8.75 0.83
C MET A 177 -3.24 -7.44 1.60
N LEU A 178 -1.97 -7.13 1.93
CA LEU A 178 -1.61 -5.90 2.64
C LEU A 178 -1.92 -4.66 1.80
N VAL A 179 -1.64 -4.71 0.51
CA VAL A 179 -1.99 -3.64 -0.44
C VAL A 179 -3.51 -3.51 -0.56
N GLY A 180 -4.25 -4.62 -0.70
CA GLY A 180 -5.71 -4.61 -0.72
C GLY A 180 -6.34 -3.98 0.52
N ILE A 181 -5.77 -4.23 1.71
CA ILE A 181 -6.23 -3.57 2.95
C ILE A 181 -6.02 -2.05 2.88
N LEU A 182 -4.90 -1.58 2.34
CA LEU A 182 -4.64 -0.14 2.17
C LEU A 182 -5.59 0.49 1.14
N ASP A 183 -5.97 -0.24 0.11
CA ASP A 183 -6.86 0.22 -0.95
C ASP A 183 -8.33 0.31 -0.49
N LEU A 184 -8.76 -0.49 0.51
CA LEU A 184 -10.11 -0.41 1.09
C LEU A 184 -10.49 0.98 1.61
N GLU A 185 -9.53 1.80 1.98
CA GLU A 185 -9.81 3.14 2.50
C GLU A 185 -10.21 4.13 1.39
N THR A 186 -9.65 3.95 0.20
CA THR A 186 -9.87 4.82 -0.97
C THR A 186 -10.95 4.31 -1.90
N ALA A 187 -11.14 2.98 -1.98
CA ALA A 187 -12.16 2.37 -2.81
C ALA A 187 -13.56 2.53 -2.20
N THR A 188 -14.56 2.68 -3.06
CA THR A 188 -15.97 2.82 -2.72
C THR A 188 -16.75 1.58 -3.12
N VAL A 189 -17.99 1.48 -2.68
CA VAL A 189 -18.88 0.36 -3.02
C VAL A 189 -19.16 0.30 -4.52
N GLU A 190 -19.21 1.44 -5.20
CA GLU A 190 -19.35 1.53 -6.66
C GLU A 190 -18.25 0.79 -7.41
N ASP A 191 -17.03 0.76 -6.86
CA ASP A 191 -15.87 0.15 -7.50
C ASP A 191 -15.90 -1.39 -7.54
N VAL A 192 -16.70 -2.02 -6.66
CA VAL A 192 -16.73 -3.49 -6.47
C VAL A 192 -18.13 -4.10 -6.59
N MET A 193 -19.16 -3.27 -6.73
CA MET A 193 -20.53 -3.75 -6.85
C MET A 193 -20.74 -4.53 -8.16
N VAL A 194 -21.64 -5.49 -8.13
CA VAL A 194 -22.23 -6.06 -9.34
C VAL A 194 -23.15 -5.00 -9.96
N PRO A 195 -22.88 -4.55 -11.20
CA PRO A 195 -23.68 -3.51 -11.84
C PRO A 195 -25.15 -3.93 -12.04
N ARG A 196 -26.03 -2.95 -12.11
CA ARG A 196 -27.49 -3.15 -12.23
C ARG A 196 -27.89 -4.13 -13.33
N ASN A 197 -27.27 -4.04 -14.50
CA ASN A 197 -27.55 -4.88 -15.68
C ASN A 197 -27.10 -6.34 -15.52
N GLU A 198 -26.25 -6.63 -14.54
CA GLU A 198 -25.72 -7.96 -14.24
C GLU A 198 -26.42 -8.63 -13.05
N ILE A 199 -27.32 -7.90 -12.37
CA ILE A 199 -28.05 -8.44 -11.21
C ILE A 199 -28.99 -9.56 -11.64
N ILE A 200 -28.72 -10.75 -11.11
CA ILE A 200 -29.64 -11.89 -11.21
C ILE A 200 -30.64 -11.80 -10.05
N GLY A 201 -31.91 -11.57 -10.36
CA GLY A 201 -32.99 -11.43 -9.39
C GLY A 201 -34.27 -12.09 -9.82
N ILE A 202 -35.28 -12.10 -8.96
CA ILE A 202 -36.60 -12.72 -9.20
C ILE A 202 -37.66 -11.63 -9.33
N ASP A 203 -38.38 -11.57 -10.49
CA ASP A 203 -39.54 -10.73 -10.62
C ASP A 203 -40.79 -11.48 -10.13
N LEU A 204 -41.47 -10.95 -9.13
CA LEU A 204 -42.77 -11.50 -8.67
C LEU A 204 -43.88 -11.35 -9.71
N GLY A 205 -43.69 -10.59 -10.78
CA GLY A 205 -44.59 -10.50 -11.92
C GLY A 205 -44.63 -11.78 -12.73
N ASP A 206 -43.52 -12.50 -12.78
CA ASP A 206 -43.39 -13.73 -13.61
C ASP A 206 -44.30 -14.88 -13.14
N PRO A 207 -44.64 -15.83 -14.02
CA PRO A 207 -45.33 -17.03 -13.64
C PRO A 207 -44.58 -17.83 -12.55
N LEU A 208 -45.31 -18.44 -11.62
CA LEU A 208 -44.72 -19.20 -10.52
C LEU A 208 -43.77 -20.31 -10.99
N PHE A 209 -44.10 -20.94 -12.12
CA PHE A 209 -43.30 -22.01 -12.73
C PHE A 209 -41.89 -21.47 -13.11
N ASP A 210 -41.82 -20.30 -13.73
CA ASP A 210 -40.56 -19.65 -14.15
C ASP A 210 -39.72 -19.24 -12.94
N ILE A 211 -40.38 -18.68 -11.92
CA ILE A 211 -39.72 -18.34 -10.64
C ILE A 211 -39.09 -19.60 -10.01
N ILE A 212 -39.80 -20.72 -9.99
CA ILE A 212 -39.25 -21.98 -9.45
C ILE A 212 -38.06 -22.45 -10.29
N GLY A 213 -38.15 -22.32 -11.62
CA GLY A 213 -37.05 -22.61 -12.54
C GLY A 213 -35.80 -21.77 -12.23
N GLN A 214 -35.95 -20.46 -12.11
CA GLN A 214 -34.87 -19.53 -11.76
C GLN A 214 -34.24 -19.85 -10.40
N ILE A 215 -35.06 -20.17 -9.38
CA ILE A 215 -34.56 -20.57 -8.05
C ILE A 215 -33.72 -21.84 -8.13
N ARG A 216 -34.11 -22.83 -8.92
CA ARG A 216 -33.39 -24.10 -9.03
C ARG A 216 -32.09 -24.02 -9.83
N SER A 217 -32.04 -23.16 -10.84
CA SER A 217 -30.88 -22.98 -11.72
C SER A 217 -29.89 -21.94 -11.25
N SER A 218 -30.27 -21.12 -10.25
CA SER A 218 -29.41 -20.04 -9.79
C SER A 218 -28.11 -20.54 -9.11
N PRO A 219 -26.95 -20.01 -9.49
CA PRO A 219 -25.69 -20.31 -8.83
C PRO A 219 -25.55 -19.57 -7.49
N HIS A 220 -26.39 -18.57 -7.24
CA HIS A 220 -26.25 -17.68 -6.09
C HIS A 220 -27.06 -18.18 -4.88
N THR A 221 -26.55 -17.96 -3.68
CA THR A 221 -27.22 -18.33 -2.41
C THR A 221 -28.31 -17.34 -2.02
N ARG A 222 -28.24 -16.09 -2.48
CA ARG A 222 -29.18 -15.01 -2.18
C ARG A 222 -29.55 -14.30 -3.47
N LEU A 223 -30.85 -14.03 -3.63
CA LEU A 223 -31.38 -13.33 -4.80
C LEU A 223 -32.26 -12.16 -4.34
N PRO A 224 -32.11 -10.97 -4.92
CA PRO A 224 -33.05 -9.89 -4.74
C PRO A 224 -34.39 -10.27 -5.40
N VAL A 225 -35.48 -9.95 -4.74
CA VAL A 225 -36.84 -10.15 -5.22
C VAL A 225 -37.50 -8.81 -5.42
N TYR A 226 -37.98 -8.53 -6.61
CA TYR A 226 -38.53 -7.24 -6.99
C TYR A 226 -39.88 -7.40 -7.72
N LYS A 227 -40.52 -6.29 -8.03
CA LYS A 227 -41.80 -6.26 -8.77
C LYS A 227 -41.69 -5.33 -9.97
N LYS A 228 -41.67 -5.88 -11.18
CA LYS A 228 -41.57 -5.22 -12.48
C LYS A 228 -40.27 -4.51 -12.76
N SER A 229 -39.69 -3.81 -11.79
CA SER A 229 -38.42 -3.10 -11.90
C SER A 229 -37.55 -3.41 -10.70
N ILE A 230 -36.24 -3.56 -10.93
CA ILE A 230 -35.25 -3.77 -9.89
C ILE A 230 -35.20 -2.63 -8.85
N ASP A 231 -35.68 -1.43 -9.19
CA ASP A 231 -35.81 -0.33 -8.24
C ASP A 231 -36.87 -0.58 -7.16
N LYS A 232 -37.78 -1.54 -7.42
CA LYS A 232 -38.84 -1.93 -6.48
C LYS A 232 -38.52 -3.28 -5.81
N VAL A 233 -37.32 -3.37 -5.21
CA VAL A 233 -36.92 -4.55 -4.44
C VAL A 233 -37.77 -4.67 -3.21
N ILE A 234 -38.44 -5.82 -3.05
CA ILE A 234 -39.31 -6.16 -1.94
C ILE A 234 -38.53 -6.78 -0.79
N GLY A 235 -37.50 -7.58 -1.11
CA GLY A 235 -36.66 -8.25 -0.14
C GLY A 235 -35.62 -9.15 -0.78
N ILE A 236 -34.81 -9.77 0.07
CA ILE A 236 -33.77 -10.72 -0.36
C ILE A 236 -34.20 -12.15 0.01
N LEU A 237 -34.24 -13.01 -0.98
CA LEU A 237 -34.53 -14.43 -0.82
C LEU A 237 -33.25 -15.21 -0.53
N HIS A 238 -33.26 -16.02 0.53
CA HIS A 238 -32.18 -16.96 0.81
C HIS A 238 -32.55 -18.35 0.27
N LEU A 239 -31.89 -18.81 -0.79
CA LEU A 239 -32.29 -20.03 -1.52
C LEU A 239 -32.33 -21.27 -0.62
N ARG A 240 -31.39 -21.42 0.31
CA ARG A 240 -31.36 -22.57 1.23
C ARG A 240 -32.64 -22.68 2.07
N GLN A 241 -33.30 -21.58 2.40
CA GLN A 241 -34.53 -21.57 3.18
C GLN A 241 -35.73 -21.95 2.33
N ILE A 242 -35.74 -21.54 1.06
CA ILE A 242 -36.85 -21.78 0.17
C ILE A 242 -36.85 -23.20 -0.44
N LEU A 243 -35.69 -23.81 -0.65
CA LEU A 243 -35.57 -25.14 -1.22
C LEU A 243 -36.35 -26.21 -0.42
N THR A 244 -36.39 -26.05 0.91
CA THR A 244 -37.19 -26.95 1.78
C THR A 244 -38.69 -26.75 1.59
N LEU A 245 -39.14 -25.55 1.21
CA LEU A 245 -40.54 -25.20 1.00
C LEU A 245 -41.02 -25.54 -0.43
N LEU A 246 -40.10 -25.58 -1.40
CA LEU A 246 -40.43 -25.97 -2.79
C LEU A 246 -40.87 -27.42 -2.91
N SER A 247 -40.57 -28.27 -1.93
CA SER A 247 -41.00 -29.68 -1.89
C SER A 247 -42.41 -29.86 -1.29
N ALA A 248 -43.03 -28.77 -0.83
CA ALA A 248 -44.40 -28.83 -0.27
C ALA A 248 -45.44 -28.61 -1.36
N ASP A 249 -46.52 -29.42 -1.38
CA ASP A 249 -47.57 -29.38 -2.40
C ASP A 249 -48.34 -28.06 -2.54
N ASN A 250 -48.12 -27.11 -1.65
CA ASN A 250 -48.82 -25.81 -1.59
C ASN A 250 -47.84 -24.62 -1.66
N PHE A 251 -46.84 -24.64 -2.52
CA PHE A 251 -45.95 -23.50 -2.70
C PHE A 251 -46.61 -22.39 -3.56
N ASP A 252 -46.70 -21.18 -3.00
CA ASP A 252 -47.29 -20.03 -3.69
C ASP A 252 -46.43 -18.76 -3.50
N LYS A 253 -46.72 -17.71 -4.27
CA LYS A 253 -46.02 -16.42 -4.17
C LYS A 253 -46.13 -15.75 -2.78
N LYS A 254 -47.21 -16.03 -2.02
CA LYS A 254 -47.37 -15.48 -0.66
C LYS A 254 -46.39 -16.13 0.31
N ARG A 255 -46.19 -17.46 0.20
CA ARG A 255 -45.20 -18.16 1.00
C ARG A 255 -43.77 -17.72 0.64
N LEU A 256 -43.47 -17.49 -0.64
CA LEU A 256 -42.19 -16.94 -1.07
C LEU A 256 -41.95 -15.57 -0.43
N THR A 257 -42.92 -14.64 -0.50
CA THR A 257 -42.77 -13.29 0.08
C THR A 257 -42.64 -13.30 1.60
N SER A 258 -43.24 -14.28 2.31
CA SER A 258 -43.09 -14.40 3.76
C SER A 258 -41.69 -14.82 4.21
N GLN A 259 -40.87 -15.37 3.31
CA GLN A 259 -39.48 -15.77 3.60
C GLN A 259 -38.45 -14.69 3.24
N LEU A 260 -38.87 -13.56 2.68
CA LEU A 260 -37.98 -12.49 2.30
C LEU A 260 -37.39 -11.81 3.53
N LYS A 261 -36.08 -11.61 3.50
CA LYS A 261 -35.39 -10.75 4.46
C LYS A 261 -35.50 -9.30 4.03
N LYS A 262 -35.42 -8.40 5.00
CA LYS A 262 -35.46 -6.95 4.79
C LYS A 262 -34.31 -6.51 3.86
N ASN A 263 -34.60 -5.57 2.96
CA ASN A 263 -33.59 -4.92 2.14
C ASN A 263 -32.64 -4.09 2.99
N TYR A 264 -31.39 -4.06 2.56
CA TYR A 264 -30.35 -3.17 3.07
C TYR A 264 -29.83 -2.34 1.91
N PHE A 265 -30.02 -1.02 1.97
CA PHE A 265 -29.60 -0.10 0.92
C PHE A 265 -28.29 0.58 1.34
N ILE A 266 -27.40 0.75 0.38
CA ILE A 266 -26.04 1.27 0.58
C ILE A 266 -25.81 2.36 -0.46
N PRO A 267 -25.43 3.59 -0.09
CA PRO A 267 -25.00 4.60 -1.06
C PRO A 267 -23.75 4.13 -1.81
N GLU A 268 -23.69 4.33 -3.11
CA GLU A 268 -22.56 3.89 -3.98
C GLU A 268 -21.22 4.50 -3.57
N THR A 269 -21.24 5.75 -3.06
CA THR A 269 -20.05 6.48 -2.59
C THR A 269 -19.52 6.00 -1.23
N THR A 270 -20.12 4.97 -0.61
CA THR A 270 -19.69 4.46 0.70
C THR A 270 -18.31 3.81 0.60
N PRO A 271 -17.29 4.23 1.40
CA PRO A 271 -15.99 3.59 1.42
C PRO A 271 -16.06 2.12 1.85
N LEU A 272 -15.29 1.25 1.18
CA LEU A 272 -15.35 -0.21 1.40
C LEU A 272 -15.05 -0.61 2.84
N HIS A 273 -14.05 0.00 3.49
CA HIS A 273 -13.72 -0.28 4.88
C HIS A 273 -14.89 -0.02 5.83
N ARG A 274 -15.66 1.04 5.56
CA ARG A 274 -16.85 1.40 6.35
C ARG A 274 -17.98 0.41 6.09
N GLN A 275 -18.17 0.02 4.82
CA GLN A 275 -19.20 -0.94 4.47
C GLN A 275 -18.94 -2.33 5.03
N LEU A 276 -17.68 -2.75 5.11
CA LEU A 276 -17.28 -4.01 5.75
C LEU A 276 -17.66 -4.03 7.25
N LEU A 277 -17.43 -2.91 7.95
CA LEU A 277 -17.86 -2.76 9.35
C LEU A 277 -19.39 -2.74 9.48
N ASN A 278 -20.11 -2.08 8.58
CA ASN A 278 -21.56 -2.05 8.55
C ASN A 278 -22.15 -3.46 8.36
N PHE A 279 -21.66 -4.24 7.41
CA PHE A 279 -22.09 -5.62 7.21
C PHE A 279 -21.88 -6.48 8.46
N LYS A 280 -20.77 -6.30 9.17
CA LYS A 280 -20.50 -7.00 10.42
C LYS A 280 -21.46 -6.56 11.53
N THR A 281 -21.69 -5.26 11.69
CA THR A 281 -22.54 -4.69 12.77
C THR A 281 -24.01 -5.04 12.57
N GLU A 282 -24.52 -4.90 11.34
CA GLU A 282 -25.91 -5.18 10.99
C GLU A 282 -26.17 -6.67 10.72
N ASN A 283 -25.13 -7.52 10.81
CA ASN A 283 -25.20 -8.95 10.46
C ASN A 283 -25.80 -9.21 9.07
N MET A 284 -25.50 -8.31 8.13
CA MET A 284 -25.92 -8.41 6.74
C MET A 284 -24.79 -8.98 5.88
N LYS A 285 -25.15 -9.61 4.76
CA LYS A 285 -24.19 -10.20 3.82
C LYS A 285 -24.36 -9.73 2.39
N MET A 286 -25.40 -8.93 2.13
CA MET A 286 -25.78 -8.42 0.83
C MET A 286 -26.53 -7.11 1.02
N GLY A 287 -26.30 -6.15 0.13
CA GLY A 287 -27.04 -4.90 0.07
C GLY A 287 -27.26 -4.44 -1.36
N MET A 288 -28.34 -3.70 -1.58
CA MET A 288 -28.63 -3.01 -2.83
C MET A 288 -27.94 -1.66 -2.82
N VAL A 289 -27.16 -1.38 -3.85
CA VAL A 289 -26.42 -0.12 -3.99
C VAL A 289 -27.32 0.88 -4.70
N VAL A 290 -27.39 2.10 -4.14
CA VAL A 290 -28.27 3.17 -4.64
C VAL A 290 -27.52 4.46 -4.81
N ASP A 291 -27.98 5.27 -5.78
CA ASP A 291 -27.55 6.65 -5.96
C ASP A 291 -28.25 7.63 -5.01
N GLU A 292 -28.02 8.94 -5.22
CA GLU A 292 -28.62 10.02 -4.42
C GLU A 292 -30.14 10.15 -4.61
N TYR A 293 -30.68 9.59 -5.68
CA TYR A 293 -32.14 9.60 -6.00
C TYR A 293 -32.84 8.35 -5.48
N GLY A 294 -32.09 7.37 -4.97
CA GLY A 294 -32.60 6.09 -4.49
C GLY A 294 -32.84 5.06 -5.60
N GLU A 295 -32.29 5.28 -6.80
CA GLU A 295 -32.31 4.30 -7.89
C GLU A 295 -31.22 3.25 -7.67
N VAL A 296 -31.55 1.99 -7.97
CA VAL A 296 -30.62 0.89 -7.80
C VAL A 296 -29.56 0.93 -8.89
N GLN A 297 -28.30 1.12 -8.51
CA GLN A 297 -27.14 1.11 -9.39
C GLN A 297 -26.46 -0.26 -9.44
N GLY A 298 -26.58 -1.03 -8.35
CA GLY A 298 -25.92 -2.31 -8.25
C GLY A 298 -26.30 -3.12 -7.02
N LEU A 299 -25.53 -4.16 -6.80
CA LEU A 299 -25.62 -5.07 -5.67
C LEU A 299 -24.21 -5.33 -5.14
N VAL A 300 -24.03 -5.34 -3.83
CA VAL A 300 -22.73 -5.69 -3.22
C VAL A 300 -22.92 -6.74 -2.13
N THR A 301 -22.03 -7.70 -2.07
CA THR A 301 -21.99 -8.74 -1.05
C THR A 301 -20.77 -8.60 -0.14
N LEU A 302 -20.78 -9.27 1.01
CA LEU A 302 -19.61 -9.36 1.90
C LEU A 302 -18.45 -10.09 1.21
N GLU A 303 -18.79 -11.05 0.36
CA GLU A 303 -17.84 -11.83 -0.42
C GLU A 303 -17.05 -10.92 -1.38
N ASP A 304 -17.70 -9.96 -2.06
CA ASP A 304 -17.07 -9.00 -2.98
C ASP A 304 -16.07 -8.09 -2.23
N LEU A 305 -16.46 -7.59 -1.04
CA LEU A 305 -15.54 -6.79 -0.22
C LEU A 305 -14.32 -7.58 0.27
N LEU A 306 -14.51 -8.86 0.61
CA LEU A 306 -13.41 -9.72 1.03
C LEU A 306 -12.50 -10.10 -0.13
N GLN A 307 -13.04 -10.22 -1.33
CA GLN A 307 -12.28 -10.50 -2.54
C GLN A 307 -11.32 -9.35 -2.87
N GLU A 308 -11.71 -8.09 -2.63
CA GLU A 308 -10.84 -6.94 -2.81
C GLU A 308 -9.60 -6.99 -1.88
N ILE A 309 -9.73 -7.60 -0.69
CA ILE A 309 -8.61 -7.76 0.26
C ILE A 309 -7.72 -8.94 -0.10
N VAL A 310 -8.35 -10.11 -0.36
CA VAL A 310 -7.65 -11.40 -0.43
C VAL A 310 -7.16 -11.68 -1.85
N GLY A 311 -7.74 -11.00 -2.86
CA GLY A 311 -7.70 -11.40 -4.25
C GLY A 311 -8.66 -12.57 -4.50
N GLU A 312 -8.76 -13.04 -5.73
CA GLU A 312 -9.66 -14.16 -6.06
C GLU A 312 -9.43 -15.38 -5.17
N ILE A 313 -10.48 -15.78 -4.44
CA ILE A 313 -10.57 -17.07 -3.76
C ILE A 313 -11.26 -18.03 -4.74
N THR A 314 -10.67 -18.23 -5.91
CA THR A 314 -11.30 -19.09 -6.92
C THR A 314 -11.17 -20.56 -6.57
N THR A 315 -12.32 -21.20 -6.35
CA THR A 315 -12.51 -22.66 -6.41
C THR A 315 -12.87 -23.12 -7.82
N GLY A 316 -12.86 -22.20 -8.81
CA GLY A 316 -13.18 -22.43 -10.23
C GLY A 316 -12.03 -22.08 -11.18
N THR A 317 -12.28 -22.15 -12.48
CA THR A 317 -11.35 -21.60 -13.49
C THR A 317 -11.19 -20.11 -13.24
N PRO A 318 -9.93 -19.59 -13.10
CA PRO A 318 -9.72 -18.18 -12.80
C PRO A 318 -10.32 -17.32 -13.92
N ASP A 319 -10.99 -16.22 -13.53
CA ASP A 319 -11.63 -15.30 -14.47
C ASP A 319 -10.62 -14.59 -15.38
N ILE A 320 -9.34 -14.56 -14.97
CA ILE A 320 -8.19 -14.09 -15.74
C ILE A 320 -7.18 -15.23 -15.85
N GLN A 321 -7.00 -15.78 -17.04
CA GLN A 321 -6.06 -16.89 -17.30
C GLN A 321 -4.97 -16.48 -18.26
N GLN A 322 -3.73 -16.45 -17.80
CA GLN A 322 -2.58 -16.33 -18.69
C GLN A 322 -2.30 -17.68 -19.36
N ARG A 323 -2.27 -17.67 -20.69
CA ARG A 323 -1.94 -18.86 -21.51
C ARG A 323 -0.43 -18.96 -21.76
N LYS A 324 0.02 -20.14 -22.18
CA LYS A 324 1.43 -20.39 -22.49
C LYS A 324 1.98 -19.55 -23.65
N ASP A 325 1.10 -19.06 -24.52
CA ASP A 325 1.41 -18.17 -25.64
C ASP A 325 1.52 -16.68 -25.22
N GLY A 326 1.42 -16.39 -23.93
CA GLY A 326 1.46 -15.04 -23.38
C GLY A 326 0.14 -14.27 -23.49
N SER A 327 -0.90 -14.86 -24.13
CA SER A 327 -2.24 -14.27 -24.21
C SER A 327 -2.98 -14.43 -22.87
N TYR A 328 -3.95 -13.53 -22.61
CA TYR A 328 -4.84 -13.61 -21.47
C TYR A 328 -6.26 -13.95 -21.94
N LEU A 329 -6.87 -14.93 -21.30
CA LEU A 329 -8.29 -15.22 -21.44
C LEU A 329 -9.01 -14.64 -20.22
N VAL A 330 -9.95 -13.73 -20.47
CA VAL A 330 -10.56 -12.90 -19.43
C VAL A 330 -12.08 -13.00 -19.51
N ASP A 331 -12.73 -13.30 -18.38
CA ASP A 331 -14.18 -13.13 -18.27
C ASP A 331 -14.50 -11.63 -18.26
N ALA A 332 -15.42 -11.19 -19.10
CA ALA A 332 -15.70 -9.78 -19.27
C ALA A 332 -16.47 -9.15 -18.09
N SER A 333 -16.93 -9.93 -17.12
CA SER A 333 -17.52 -9.44 -15.87
C SER A 333 -16.46 -8.96 -14.87
N VAL A 334 -15.18 -9.28 -15.10
CA VAL A 334 -14.06 -8.84 -14.26
C VAL A 334 -13.98 -7.31 -14.22
N THR A 335 -13.74 -6.77 -13.03
CA THR A 335 -13.55 -5.32 -12.88
C THR A 335 -12.24 -4.85 -13.49
N LEU A 336 -12.23 -3.64 -14.06
CA LEU A 336 -11.03 -3.06 -14.67
C LEU A 336 -9.90 -2.88 -13.65
N ARG A 337 -10.24 -2.61 -12.39
CA ARG A 337 -9.27 -2.54 -11.28
C ARG A 337 -8.58 -3.88 -11.06
N GLU A 338 -9.34 -4.97 -11.04
CA GLU A 338 -8.81 -6.31 -10.85
C GLU A 338 -7.95 -6.73 -12.05
N LEU A 339 -8.44 -6.49 -13.28
CA LEU A 339 -7.69 -6.74 -14.49
C LEU A 339 -6.35 -6.01 -14.48
N ASN A 340 -6.32 -4.71 -14.17
CA ASN A 340 -5.09 -3.93 -14.04
C ASN A 340 -4.17 -4.48 -12.95
N ARG A 341 -4.73 -4.90 -11.80
CA ARG A 341 -3.95 -5.45 -10.68
C ARG A 341 -3.24 -6.76 -11.05
N VAL A 342 -3.94 -7.66 -11.75
CA VAL A 342 -3.42 -9.00 -12.10
C VAL A 342 -2.45 -8.93 -13.27
N THR A 343 -2.76 -8.12 -14.29
CA THR A 343 -1.98 -8.04 -15.53
C THR A 343 -0.93 -6.93 -15.52
N HIS A 344 -0.95 -6.03 -14.52
CA HIS A 344 -0.17 -4.79 -14.44
C HIS A 344 -0.43 -3.84 -15.62
N TRP A 345 -1.64 -3.87 -16.16
CA TRP A 345 -2.09 -2.96 -17.22
C TRP A 345 -2.59 -1.64 -16.65
N THR A 346 -2.83 -0.67 -17.55
CA THR A 346 -3.27 0.69 -17.21
C THR A 346 -4.57 1.05 -17.96
N LEU A 347 -5.56 0.14 -17.93
CA LEU A 347 -6.88 0.43 -18.47
C LEU A 347 -7.55 1.53 -17.61
N PRO A 348 -8.36 2.42 -18.23
CA PRO A 348 -9.04 3.47 -17.49
C PRO A 348 -10.04 2.89 -16.49
N THR A 349 -10.04 3.40 -15.28
CA THR A 349 -10.97 3.01 -14.19
C THR A 349 -12.01 4.09 -13.90
N GLU A 350 -11.90 5.24 -14.57
CA GLU A 350 -12.91 6.28 -14.58
C GLU A 350 -13.93 5.97 -15.68
N GLY A 351 -15.21 5.81 -15.34
CA GLY A 351 -16.28 5.36 -16.24
C GLY A 351 -16.71 3.93 -15.93
N PRO A 352 -16.86 3.05 -16.95
CA PRO A 352 -17.30 1.67 -16.74
C PRO A 352 -16.41 0.91 -15.76
N LYS A 353 -17.01 0.10 -14.92
CA LYS A 353 -16.28 -0.61 -13.86
C LYS A 353 -15.82 -2.00 -14.29
N THR A 354 -16.49 -2.61 -15.28
CA THR A 354 -16.17 -3.96 -15.80
C THR A 354 -15.60 -3.90 -17.22
N LEU A 355 -14.89 -4.95 -17.61
CA LEU A 355 -14.36 -5.08 -18.97
C LEU A 355 -15.50 -5.09 -20.01
N ASN A 356 -16.62 -5.76 -19.72
CA ASN A 356 -17.81 -5.72 -20.56
C ASN A 356 -18.32 -4.29 -20.75
N GLY A 357 -18.44 -3.52 -19.66
CA GLY A 357 -18.87 -2.13 -19.71
C GLY A 357 -17.95 -1.27 -20.58
N LEU A 358 -16.64 -1.42 -20.44
CA LEU A 358 -15.64 -0.67 -21.23
C LEU A 358 -15.70 -1.01 -22.73
N ILE A 359 -15.89 -2.31 -23.06
CA ILE A 359 -16.01 -2.73 -24.47
C ILE A 359 -17.30 -2.18 -25.10
N LEU A 360 -18.42 -2.23 -24.38
CA LEU A 360 -19.70 -1.71 -24.88
C LEU A 360 -19.69 -0.19 -25.04
N GLU A 361 -19.08 0.54 -24.11
CA GLU A 361 -18.92 1.98 -24.23
C GLU A 361 -18.04 2.36 -25.44
N PHE A 362 -16.95 1.64 -25.67
CA PHE A 362 -16.04 1.89 -26.79
C PHE A 362 -16.68 1.56 -28.16
N LEU A 363 -17.48 0.50 -28.24
CA LEU A 363 -18.11 0.06 -29.49
C LEU A 363 -19.49 0.69 -29.74
N GLU A 364 -20.13 1.24 -28.71
CA GLU A 364 -21.52 1.75 -28.73
C GLU A 364 -22.56 0.71 -29.20
N THR A 365 -22.15 -0.53 -29.34
CA THR A 365 -22.98 -1.67 -29.80
C THR A 365 -22.52 -2.97 -29.15
N ILE A 366 -23.42 -3.97 -29.08
CA ILE A 366 -23.03 -5.31 -28.66
C ILE A 366 -22.30 -6.00 -29.82
N PRO A 367 -21.04 -6.39 -29.67
CA PRO A 367 -20.24 -6.98 -30.72
C PRO A 367 -20.63 -8.44 -30.99
N GLU A 368 -20.29 -8.95 -32.18
CA GLU A 368 -20.42 -10.36 -32.51
C GLU A 368 -19.19 -11.17 -32.03
N PRO A 369 -19.33 -12.47 -31.69
CA PRO A 369 -18.20 -13.35 -31.46
C PRO A 369 -17.20 -13.35 -32.62
N GLY A 370 -15.91 -13.28 -32.36
CA GLY A 370 -14.84 -13.14 -33.36
C GLY A 370 -14.46 -11.70 -33.72
N THR A 371 -15.16 -10.71 -33.16
CA THR A 371 -14.76 -9.30 -33.31
C THR A 371 -13.40 -9.06 -32.68
N SER A 372 -12.45 -8.58 -33.47
CA SER A 372 -11.12 -8.17 -33.00
C SER A 372 -11.00 -6.65 -33.00
N MET A 373 -10.43 -6.10 -31.94
CA MET A 373 -10.27 -4.65 -31.78
C MET A 373 -9.00 -4.33 -30.99
N GLU A 374 -8.62 -3.07 -31.00
CA GLU A 374 -7.59 -2.53 -30.14
C GLU A 374 -8.21 -1.55 -29.14
N LEU A 375 -8.04 -1.87 -27.85
CA LEU A 375 -8.59 -1.10 -26.73
C LEU A 375 -7.43 -0.56 -25.90
N PHE A 376 -7.20 0.76 -25.89
CA PHE A 376 -6.12 1.42 -25.13
C PHE A 376 -4.74 0.76 -25.33
N SER A 377 -4.37 0.47 -26.60
CA SER A 377 -3.12 -0.21 -27.00
C SER A 377 -3.07 -1.71 -26.65
N TYR A 378 -4.15 -2.32 -26.21
CA TYR A 378 -4.26 -3.76 -26.01
C TYR A 378 -5.12 -4.37 -27.12
N ARG A 379 -4.52 -5.31 -27.88
CA ARG A 379 -5.25 -6.04 -28.91
C ARG A 379 -6.04 -7.17 -28.27
N LEU A 380 -7.34 -7.20 -28.54
CA LEU A 380 -8.25 -8.22 -28.01
C LEU A 380 -9.16 -8.78 -29.09
N GLU A 381 -9.70 -9.97 -28.82
CA GLU A 381 -10.69 -10.67 -29.61
C GLU A 381 -11.82 -11.14 -28.70
N ILE A 382 -13.06 -10.88 -29.08
CA ILE A 382 -14.26 -11.28 -28.36
C ILE A 382 -14.58 -12.72 -28.75
N LEU A 383 -14.50 -13.63 -27.78
CA LEU A 383 -14.73 -15.06 -28.04
C LEU A 383 -16.16 -15.49 -27.81
N GLN A 384 -16.84 -14.93 -26.81
CA GLN A 384 -18.21 -15.28 -26.47
C GLN A 384 -19.04 -14.06 -26.09
N VAL A 385 -20.27 -14.03 -26.55
CA VAL A 385 -21.25 -12.98 -26.27
C VAL A 385 -22.58 -13.66 -25.94
N ASN A 386 -23.31 -13.11 -24.97
CA ASN A 386 -24.72 -13.45 -24.72
C ASN A 386 -25.62 -12.36 -25.33
N ASP A 387 -26.94 -12.54 -25.26
CA ASP A 387 -27.92 -11.62 -25.85
C ASP A 387 -27.74 -10.15 -25.47
N HIS A 388 -27.05 -9.86 -24.35
CA HIS A 388 -26.93 -8.51 -23.78
C HIS A 388 -25.53 -8.13 -23.29
N ALA A 389 -24.53 -9.05 -23.34
CA ALA A 389 -23.21 -8.80 -22.75
C ALA A 389 -22.11 -9.65 -23.39
N VAL A 390 -20.91 -9.07 -23.46
CA VAL A 390 -19.68 -9.82 -23.73
C VAL A 390 -19.36 -10.71 -22.54
N LYS A 391 -18.99 -11.97 -22.78
CA LYS A 391 -18.70 -12.96 -21.73
C LYS A 391 -17.24 -13.34 -21.65
N LEU A 392 -16.58 -13.53 -22.78
CA LEU A 392 -15.23 -14.03 -22.81
C LEU A 392 -14.41 -13.29 -23.86
N VAL A 393 -13.26 -12.80 -23.44
CA VAL A 393 -12.35 -11.99 -24.26
C VAL A 393 -10.96 -12.58 -24.21
N LYS A 394 -10.26 -12.61 -25.32
CA LYS A 394 -8.85 -12.97 -25.44
C LYS A 394 -8.03 -11.73 -25.72
N PHE A 395 -7.10 -11.39 -24.84
CA PHE A 395 -6.10 -10.38 -25.07
C PHE A 395 -4.82 -11.01 -25.63
N TYR A 396 -4.24 -10.38 -26.62
CA TYR A 396 -2.98 -10.82 -27.21
C TYR A 396 -1.80 -10.12 -26.52
N PRO A 397 -0.62 -10.78 -26.43
CA PRO A 397 0.57 -10.14 -25.88
C PRO A 397 0.91 -8.91 -26.70
N GLN A 398 1.35 -7.83 -26.03
CA GLN A 398 1.91 -6.67 -26.74
C GLN A 398 3.17 -7.12 -27.48
N GLU A 399 3.24 -6.88 -28.78
CA GLU A 399 4.49 -7.02 -29.51
C GLU A 399 5.48 -6.00 -28.93
N VAL A 400 6.53 -6.51 -28.27
CA VAL A 400 7.66 -5.69 -27.82
C VAL A 400 8.29 -5.12 -29.08
N GLN A 401 8.01 -3.88 -29.40
CA GLN A 401 8.83 -3.16 -30.39
C GLN A 401 10.23 -3.05 -29.79
N LEU A 402 11.10 -3.96 -30.21
CA LEU A 402 12.54 -3.78 -30.09
C LEU A 402 12.87 -2.53 -30.90
N THR A 403 12.99 -1.40 -30.23
CA THR A 403 13.62 -0.21 -30.81
C THR A 403 15.11 -0.54 -30.96
N ASP A 404 15.55 -0.65 -32.22
CA ASP A 404 16.95 -0.70 -32.63
C ASP A 404 17.75 0.55 -32.19
#